data_a8a8c8c19eddb9db07a601820ba11ada
#
_entry.id   a8a8c8c19eddb9db07a601820ba11ada
#
_cell.length_a   1.000
_cell.length_b   1.000
_cell.length_c   1.000
_cell.angle_alpha   90.00
_cell.angle_beta   90.00
_cell.angle_gamma   90.00
#
_symmetry.space_group_name_H-M   'P 1'
#
loop_
_entity.id
_entity.type
_entity.pdbx_description
1 polymer ?
#
loop_
_entity_poly.entity_id
_entity_poly.type
_entity_poly.pdbx_seq_one_letter_code
_entity_poly.pdbx_strand_id
1 'polypeptide(L)'
;MSKRELLKTDFLLLLTAAIWGFAFVAQRAGMAYIGPFLFNGIRFALGSAVLLPVILLSRRKGTSVPRAPLKYGILTGLILFAGASLQQVGLVYTTAGNAGFVTGLYVVIVPVLGLFSGQTCAKNTWAGAIFAVAGMFLLSTVGSSRMASGDILVFAGAVFWALHIQLISKLMKKYDALTLAAVQFVSCSLLSLITALLTESVSVQGIRMAAVPIVYGGVISVGIAYTLQVVAQKKAHPAHAAIIMSLEAVFALIGGWILLAEPVTLQGTAGGVLMLTAMILSATGQAREKGSTGL
;
A
#
# COMPACT_ATOMS: atom_id res chain seq x y z
N MET A 1 0.18 -23.10 -8.47
CA MET A 1 1.27 -22.13 -8.71
C MET A 1 2.59 -22.82 -8.46
N SER A 2 3.56 -22.73 -9.35
CA SER A 2 4.89 -23.33 -9.13
C SER A 2 5.63 -22.57 -8.00
N LYS A 3 6.63 -23.23 -7.37
CA LYS A 3 7.51 -22.59 -6.35
C LYS A 3 8.15 -21.30 -6.89
N ARG A 4 8.55 -21.31 -8.16
CA ARG A 4 9.14 -20.15 -8.85
C ARG A 4 8.14 -18.99 -9.00
N GLU A 5 6.87 -19.29 -9.28
CA GLU A 5 5.83 -18.27 -9.39
C GLU A 5 5.47 -17.66 -8.03
N LEU A 6 5.46 -18.48 -6.96
CA LEU A 6 5.26 -18.00 -5.60
C LEU A 6 6.36 -17.02 -5.21
N LEU A 7 7.62 -17.44 -5.34
CA LEU A 7 8.78 -16.57 -5.04
C LEU A 7 8.77 -15.26 -5.84
N LYS A 8 8.40 -15.33 -7.13
CA LYS A 8 8.27 -14.11 -7.95
C LYS A 8 7.18 -13.17 -7.42
N THR A 9 6.05 -13.72 -7.03
CA THR A 9 4.92 -12.95 -6.48
C THR A 9 5.30 -12.30 -5.16
N ASP A 10 5.94 -13.05 -4.26
CA ASP A 10 6.40 -12.56 -2.96
C ASP A 10 7.47 -11.47 -3.12
N PHE A 11 8.40 -11.66 -4.06
CA PHE A 11 9.40 -10.63 -4.38
C PHE A 11 8.77 -9.32 -4.88
N LEU A 12 7.75 -9.39 -5.74
CA LEU A 12 7.05 -8.19 -6.23
C LEU A 12 6.33 -7.47 -5.08
N LEU A 13 5.71 -8.21 -4.15
CA LEU A 13 5.05 -7.63 -2.97
C LEU A 13 6.08 -7.03 -2.00
N LEU A 14 7.22 -7.69 -1.80
CA LEU A 14 8.30 -7.17 -0.96
C LEU A 14 8.90 -5.89 -1.55
N LEU A 15 9.11 -5.85 -2.87
CA LEU A 15 9.56 -4.64 -3.55
C LEU A 15 8.54 -3.50 -3.42
N THR A 16 7.24 -3.83 -3.50
CA THR A 16 6.16 -2.88 -3.23
C THR A 16 6.26 -2.32 -1.82
N ALA A 17 6.43 -3.20 -0.81
CA ALA A 17 6.58 -2.80 0.58
C ALA A 17 7.81 -1.91 0.79
N ALA A 18 8.94 -2.21 0.16
CA ALA A 18 10.14 -1.39 0.24
C ALA A 18 9.89 0.02 -0.32
N ILE A 19 9.30 0.11 -1.51
CA ILE A 19 8.98 1.40 -2.13
C ILE A 19 8.02 2.20 -1.26
N TRP A 20 6.99 1.57 -0.69
CA TRP A 20 6.00 2.27 0.13
C TRP A 20 6.55 2.68 1.49
N GLY A 21 7.44 1.89 2.07
CA GLY A 21 8.13 2.28 3.30
C GLY A 21 8.89 3.60 3.13
N PHE A 22 9.71 3.72 2.09
CA PHE A 22 10.36 4.99 1.76
C PHE A 22 9.37 6.08 1.32
N ALA A 23 8.20 5.71 0.79
CA ALA A 23 7.19 6.70 0.41
C ALA A 23 6.58 7.42 1.62
N PHE A 24 6.51 6.83 2.82
CA PHE A 24 6.08 7.53 4.02
C PHE A 24 6.98 8.72 4.34
N VAL A 25 8.30 8.56 4.18
CA VAL A 25 9.28 9.66 4.34
C VAL A 25 9.04 10.75 3.30
N ALA A 26 8.90 10.38 2.03
CA ALA A 26 8.63 11.34 0.96
C ALA A 26 7.29 12.06 1.15
N GLN A 27 6.24 11.34 1.52
CA GLN A 27 4.93 11.92 1.81
C GLN A 27 5.00 12.91 2.98
N ARG A 28 5.68 12.54 4.07
CA ARG A 28 5.88 13.44 5.22
C ARG A 28 6.66 14.70 4.84
N ALA A 29 7.74 14.54 4.07
CA ALA A 29 8.53 15.69 3.58
C ALA A 29 7.71 16.63 2.67
N GLY A 30 6.84 16.07 1.83
CA GLY A 30 5.96 16.85 0.95
C GLY A 30 4.97 17.75 1.69
N MET A 31 4.50 17.31 2.88
CA MET A 31 3.56 18.09 3.70
C MET A 31 4.13 19.39 4.26
N ALA A 32 5.44 19.59 4.21
CA ALA A 32 6.06 20.86 4.57
C ALA A 32 5.82 21.98 3.54
N TYR A 33 5.38 21.63 2.33
CA TYR A 33 5.32 22.55 1.20
C TYR A 33 3.93 22.70 0.57
N ILE A 34 3.13 21.63 0.56
CA ILE A 34 1.79 21.60 -0.06
C ILE A 34 0.82 20.78 0.79
N GLY A 35 -0.48 21.04 0.57
CA GLY A 35 -1.54 20.32 1.29
C GLY A 35 -1.65 18.83 0.92
N PRO A 36 -2.27 18.01 1.77
CA PRO A 36 -2.40 16.57 1.60
C PRO A 36 -3.18 16.16 0.35
N PHE A 37 -4.24 16.89 0.01
CA PHE A 37 -5.05 16.58 -1.17
C PHE A 37 -4.34 16.99 -2.47
N LEU A 38 -3.66 18.13 -2.49
CA LEU A 38 -2.86 18.56 -3.64
C LEU A 38 -1.72 17.56 -3.90
N PHE A 39 -1.03 17.14 -2.86
CA PHE A 39 0.01 16.12 -2.97
C PHE A 39 -0.54 14.81 -3.56
N ASN A 40 -1.65 14.30 -3.02
CA ASN A 40 -2.32 13.11 -3.53
C ASN A 40 -2.76 13.29 -4.99
N GLY A 41 -3.39 14.41 -5.31
CA GLY A 41 -3.87 14.70 -6.65
C GLY A 41 -2.75 14.61 -7.69
N ILE A 42 -1.64 15.29 -7.44
CA ILE A 42 -0.51 15.33 -8.38
C ILE A 42 0.19 13.96 -8.46
N ARG A 43 0.46 13.27 -7.33
CA ARG A 43 1.13 11.97 -7.36
C ARG A 43 0.32 10.90 -8.09
N PHE A 44 -1.02 10.88 -7.93
CA PHE A 44 -1.86 9.92 -8.63
C PHE A 44 -2.03 10.28 -10.11
N ALA A 45 -2.02 11.58 -10.49
CA ALA A 45 -1.96 12.01 -11.88
C ALA A 45 -0.66 11.52 -12.55
N LEU A 46 0.49 11.74 -11.92
CA LEU A 46 1.78 11.26 -12.41
C LEU A 46 1.81 9.73 -12.53
N GLY A 47 1.32 9.01 -11.52
CA GLY A 47 1.24 7.57 -11.55
C GLY A 47 0.37 7.04 -12.70
N SER A 48 -0.77 7.67 -12.97
CA SER A 48 -1.61 7.32 -14.13
C SER A 48 -0.92 7.61 -15.45
N ALA A 49 -0.19 8.72 -15.57
CA ALA A 49 0.57 9.08 -16.76
C ALA A 49 1.69 8.06 -17.07
N VAL A 50 2.38 7.57 -16.03
CA VAL A 50 3.41 6.51 -16.18
C VAL A 50 2.83 5.21 -16.72
N LEU A 51 1.58 4.89 -16.42
CA LEU A 51 0.92 3.68 -16.92
C LEU A 51 0.49 3.78 -18.38
N LEU A 52 0.25 4.98 -18.92
CA LEU A 52 -0.25 5.14 -20.29
C LEU A 52 0.61 4.44 -21.35
N PRO A 53 1.95 4.65 -21.43
CA PRO A 53 2.77 3.97 -22.41
C PRO A 53 2.77 2.45 -22.22
N VAL A 54 2.75 1.96 -20.97
CA VAL A 54 2.69 0.52 -20.67
C VAL A 54 1.39 -0.10 -21.16
N ILE A 55 0.26 0.58 -20.98
CA ILE A 55 -1.05 0.13 -21.47
C ILE A 55 -1.09 0.13 -23.00
N LEU A 56 -0.58 1.18 -23.65
CA LEU A 56 -0.56 1.29 -25.09
C LEU A 56 0.30 0.19 -25.74
N LEU A 57 1.47 -0.09 -25.16
CA LEU A 57 2.36 -1.17 -25.64
C LEU A 57 1.76 -2.57 -25.37
N SER A 58 1.11 -2.76 -24.21
CA SER A 58 0.44 -4.01 -23.88
C SER A 58 -0.72 -4.32 -24.85
N ARG A 59 -1.48 -3.29 -25.24
CA ARG A 59 -2.59 -3.42 -26.19
C ARG A 59 -2.15 -3.90 -27.58
N ARG A 60 -0.97 -3.53 -28.03
CA ARG A 60 -0.41 -3.98 -29.32
C ARG A 60 -0.11 -5.49 -29.33
N LYS A 61 0.06 -6.12 -28.17
CA LYS A 61 0.37 -7.55 -28.02
C LYS A 61 -0.87 -8.45 -27.94
N GLY A 62 -2.09 -7.92 -28.10
CA GLY A 62 -3.32 -8.71 -28.18
C GLY A 62 -3.65 -9.46 -26.88
N THR A 63 -3.88 -8.76 -25.78
CA THR A 63 -4.28 -9.42 -24.52
C THR A 63 -5.74 -9.90 -24.60
N SER A 64 -5.98 -11.18 -24.33
CA SER A 64 -7.32 -11.80 -24.28
C SER A 64 -8.11 -11.49 -23.00
N VAL A 65 -7.51 -10.78 -22.03
CA VAL A 65 -8.14 -10.49 -20.74
C VAL A 65 -9.11 -9.32 -20.88
N PRO A 66 -10.39 -9.45 -20.45
CA PRO A 66 -11.38 -8.40 -20.53
C PRO A 66 -10.95 -7.15 -19.77
N ARG A 67 -11.26 -5.97 -20.33
CA ARG A 67 -11.06 -4.70 -19.63
C ARG A 67 -12.01 -4.62 -18.45
N ALA A 68 -11.52 -4.06 -17.33
CA ALA A 68 -12.40 -3.77 -16.22
C ALA A 68 -13.45 -2.73 -16.64
N PRO A 69 -14.76 -2.98 -16.41
CA PRO A 69 -15.77 -1.95 -16.57
C PRO A 69 -15.40 -0.71 -15.77
N LEU A 70 -15.66 0.48 -16.36
CA LEU A 70 -15.29 1.77 -15.76
C LEU A 70 -15.78 1.91 -14.32
N LYS A 71 -16.99 1.41 -14.02
CA LYS A 71 -17.58 1.43 -12.66
C LYS A 71 -16.69 0.77 -11.60
N TYR A 72 -15.96 -0.30 -11.92
CA TYR A 72 -15.08 -0.95 -10.97
C TYR A 72 -13.79 -0.16 -10.75
N GLY A 73 -13.28 0.49 -11.80
CA GLY A 73 -12.14 1.40 -11.66
C GLY A 73 -12.48 2.63 -10.83
N ILE A 74 -13.69 3.19 -11.03
CA ILE A 74 -14.19 4.31 -10.21
C ILE A 74 -14.38 3.85 -8.76
N LEU A 75 -15.00 2.71 -8.51
CA LEU A 75 -15.22 2.20 -7.16
C LEU A 75 -13.88 1.96 -6.42
N THR A 76 -12.91 1.31 -7.08
CA THR A 76 -11.57 1.13 -6.49
C THR A 76 -10.86 2.46 -6.29
N GLY A 77 -11.08 3.43 -7.18
CA GLY A 77 -10.55 4.78 -7.07
C GLY A 77 -11.15 5.58 -5.91
N LEU A 78 -12.44 5.43 -5.62
CA LEU A 78 -13.11 6.02 -4.45
C LEU A 78 -12.55 5.47 -3.14
N ILE A 79 -12.39 4.15 -3.06
CA ILE A 79 -11.81 3.49 -1.88
C ILE A 79 -10.34 3.92 -1.71
N LEU A 80 -9.58 3.98 -2.81
CA LEU A 80 -8.21 4.46 -2.83
C LEU A 80 -8.11 5.92 -2.38
N PHE A 81 -8.99 6.79 -2.87
CA PHE A 81 -9.08 8.19 -2.45
C PHE A 81 -9.34 8.32 -0.94
N ALA A 82 -10.29 7.56 -0.39
CA ALA A 82 -10.58 7.59 1.04
C ALA A 82 -9.37 7.14 1.86
N GLY A 83 -8.76 6.00 1.53
CA GLY A 83 -7.57 5.49 2.23
C GLY A 83 -6.38 6.43 2.12
N ALA A 84 -6.05 6.89 0.92
CA ALA A 84 -4.92 7.78 0.67
C ALA A 84 -5.11 9.16 1.32
N SER A 85 -6.34 9.71 1.33
CA SER A 85 -6.63 11.01 1.92
C SER A 85 -6.54 10.95 3.44
N LEU A 86 -7.18 9.96 4.08
CA LEU A 86 -7.11 9.77 5.53
C LEU A 86 -5.67 9.57 6.00
N GLN A 87 -4.90 8.74 5.30
CA GLN A 87 -3.49 8.54 5.60
C GLN A 87 -2.68 9.83 5.41
N GLN A 88 -2.89 10.56 4.32
CA GLN A 88 -2.10 11.76 4.01
C GLN A 88 -2.41 12.92 4.96
N VAL A 89 -3.70 13.11 5.31
CA VAL A 89 -4.10 14.08 6.35
C VAL A 89 -3.55 13.66 7.71
N GLY A 90 -3.63 12.37 8.04
CA GLY A 90 -3.07 11.83 9.27
C GLY A 90 -1.56 12.10 9.40
N LEU A 91 -0.81 11.96 8.30
CA LEU A 91 0.64 12.24 8.25
C LEU A 91 1.02 13.70 8.58
N VAL A 92 0.09 14.64 8.48
CA VAL A 92 0.33 16.02 8.97
C VAL A 92 0.49 16.06 10.49
N TYR A 93 -0.21 15.16 11.19
CA TYR A 93 -0.35 15.16 12.65
C TYR A 93 0.37 13.98 13.35
N THR A 94 1.03 13.10 12.59
CA THR A 94 1.79 11.98 13.15
C THR A 94 3.15 11.82 12.44
N THR A 95 4.01 10.93 12.95
CA THR A 95 5.30 10.62 12.34
C THR A 95 5.16 9.63 11.19
N ALA A 96 6.16 9.56 10.29
CA ALA A 96 6.20 8.58 9.22
C ALA A 96 6.22 7.14 9.78
N GLY A 97 6.99 6.89 10.84
CA GLY A 97 7.06 5.59 11.50
C GLY A 97 5.72 5.15 12.10
N ASN A 98 5.03 6.04 12.84
CA ASN A 98 3.70 5.74 13.40
C ASN A 98 2.68 5.51 12.30
N ALA A 99 2.67 6.33 11.24
CA ALA A 99 1.78 6.15 10.12
C ALA A 99 2.00 4.79 9.42
N GLY A 100 3.26 4.40 9.20
CA GLY A 100 3.60 3.08 8.66
C GLY A 100 3.11 1.93 9.54
N PHE A 101 3.30 2.05 10.87
CA PHE A 101 2.78 1.08 11.83
C PHE A 101 1.25 0.96 11.78
N VAL A 102 0.54 2.08 11.94
CA VAL A 102 -0.92 2.09 12.02
C VAL A 102 -1.54 1.66 10.68
N THR A 103 -0.97 2.09 9.55
CA THR A 103 -1.40 1.61 8.23
C THR A 103 -1.23 0.09 8.13
N GLY A 104 -0.10 -0.46 8.55
CA GLY A 104 0.19 -1.89 8.51
C GLY A 104 -0.81 -2.76 9.28
N LEU A 105 -1.64 -2.21 10.19
CA LEU A 105 -2.72 -2.95 10.86
C LEU A 105 -3.75 -3.52 9.89
N TYR A 106 -3.77 -3.10 8.61
CA TYR A 106 -4.57 -3.79 7.59
C TYR A 106 -4.24 -5.29 7.49
N VAL A 107 -3.07 -5.72 7.97
CA VAL A 107 -2.67 -7.14 8.01
C VAL A 107 -3.66 -8.02 8.76
N VAL A 108 -4.33 -7.49 9.78
CA VAL A 108 -5.40 -8.19 10.51
C VAL A 108 -6.76 -7.92 9.88
N ILE A 109 -6.99 -6.69 9.41
CA ILE A 109 -8.30 -6.30 8.85
C ILE A 109 -8.58 -7.08 7.55
N VAL A 110 -7.58 -7.29 6.70
CA VAL A 110 -7.73 -8.01 5.42
C VAL A 110 -8.26 -9.44 5.60
N PRO A 111 -7.66 -10.33 6.43
CA PRO A 111 -8.21 -11.66 6.63
C PRO A 111 -9.58 -11.63 7.31
N VAL A 112 -9.85 -10.71 8.25
CA VAL A 112 -11.18 -10.55 8.86
C VAL A 112 -12.23 -10.20 7.80
N LEU A 113 -11.98 -9.24 6.94
CA LEU A 113 -12.86 -8.91 5.80
C LEU A 113 -13.02 -10.09 4.84
N GLY A 114 -11.96 -10.90 4.69
CA GLY A 114 -11.97 -12.11 3.88
C GLY A 114 -12.97 -13.14 4.38
N LEU A 115 -13.10 -13.33 5.71
CA LEU A 115 -14.08 -14.24 6.31
C LEU A 115 -15.52 -13.87 5.91
N PHE A 116 -15.88 -12.58 5.94
CA PHE A 116 -17.18 -12.10 5.48
C PHE A 116 -17.44 -12.32 3.99
N SER A 117 -16.38 -12.53 3.21
CA SER A 117 -16.44 -12.84 1.78
C SER A 117 -16.34 -14.35 1.48
N GLY A 118 -16.44 -15.21 2.50
CA GLY A 118 -16.34 -16.66 2.38
C GLY A 118 -14.91 -17.16 2.08
N GLN A 119 -13.87 -16.34 2.30
CA GLN A 119 -12.49 -16.79 2.18
C GLN A 119 -12.06 -17.53 3.44
N THR A 120 -11.26 -18.57 3.29
CA THR A 120 -10.59 -19.25 4.39
C THR A 120 -9.14 -18.82 4.46
N CYS A 121 -8.58 -18.76 5.64
CA CYS A 121 -7.17 -18.47 5.86
C CYS A 121 -6.52 -19.60 6.65
N ALA A 122 -5.34 -20.04 6.19
CA ALA A 122 -4.55 -21.05 6.91
C ALA A 122 -4.18 -20.55 8.31
N LYS A 123 -4.05 -21.50 9.26
CA LYS A 123 -3.60 -21.19 10.63
C LYS A 123 -2.25 -20.42 10.64
N ASN A 124 -1.34 -20.77 9.73
CA ASN A 124 -0.06 -20.08 9.60
C ASN A 124 -0.22 -18.62 9.14
N THR A 125 -1.25 -18.28 8.35
CA THR A 125 -1.56 -16.90 7.97
C THR A 125 -2.04 -16.09 9.18
N TRP A 126 -2.88 -16.68 10.05
CA TRP A 126 -3.28 -16.04 11.30
C TRP A 126 -2.11 -15.86 12.27
N ALA A 127 -1.27 -16.91 12.44
CA ALA A 127 -0.05 -16.78 13.22
C ALA A 127 0.85 -15.66 12.68
N GLY A 128 1.03 -15.61 11.35
CA GLY A 128 1.77 -14.52 10.69
C GLY A 128 1.17 -13.13 10.99
N ALA A 129 -0.15 -12.98 10.96
CA ALA A 129 -0.81 -11.71 11.30
C ALA A 129 -0.54 -11.28 12.75
N ILE A 130 -0.57 -12.22 13.70
CA ILE A 130 -0.25 -11.95 15.12
C ILE A 130 1.22 -11.50 15.26
N PHE A 131 2.17 -12.20 14.64
CA PHE A 131 3.59 -11.83 14.66
C PHE A 131 3.83 -10.48 13.99
N ALA A 132 3.13 -10.18 12.89
CA ALA A 132 3.22 -8.89 12.22
C ALA A 132 2.75 -7.74 13.14
N VAL A 133 1.60 -7.91 13.80
CA VAL A 133 1.08 -6.91 14.76
C VAL A 133 2.03 -6.71 15.94
N ALA A 134 2.56 -7.79 16.51
CA ALA A 134 3.53 -7.70 17.61
C ALA A 134 4.82 -6.99 17.15
N GLY A 135 5.31 -7.31 15.96
CA GLY A 135 6.48 -6.65 15.37
C GLY A 135 6.23 -5.17 15.10
N MET A 136 5.09 -4.82 14.51
CA MET A 136 4.70 -3.43 14.28
C MET A 136 4.55 -2.64 15.59
N PHE A 137 3.97 -3.25 16.63
CA PHE A 137 3.86 -2.63 17.94
C PHE A 137 5.23 -2.29 18.53
N LEU A 138 6.21 -3.20 18.43
CA LEU A 138 7.58 -2.93 18.85
C LEU A 138 8.23 -1.80 18.04
N LEU A 139 7.95 -1.72 16.73
CA LEU A 139 8.45 -0.64 15.88
C LEU A 139 7.89 0.74 16.29
N SER A 140 6.60 0.82 16.63
CA SER A 140 5.91 2.09 16.91
C SER A 140 6.24 2.72 18.25
N THR A 141 6.61 1.91 19.25
CA THR A 141 6.90 2.40 20.61
C THR A 141 8.26 3.11 20.72
N VAL A 142 9.00 3.21 19.61
CA VAL A 142 10.23 3.98 19.53
C VAL A 142 9.91 5.46 19.45
N GLY A 143 9.77 6.12 20.60
CA GLY A 143 9.77 7.58 20.72
C GLY A 143 8.51 8.29 21.19
N SER A 144 7.36 7.64 21.34
CA SER A 144 6.14 8.29 21.87
C SER A 144 5.17 7.29 22.49
N SER A 145 4.79 7.55 23.73
CA SER A 145 3.79 6.75 24.49
C SER A 145 2.35 7.25 24.32
N ARG A 146 2.08 8.21 23.45
CA ARG A 146 0.73 8.76 23.23
C ARG A 146 0.32 8.66 21.77
N MET A 147 -0.90 8.16 21.51
CA MET A 147 -1.54 8.23 20.21
C MET A 147 -1.69 9.69 19.79
N ALA A 148 -1.15 10.04 18.63
CA ALA A 148 -1.38 11.34 18.01
C ALA A 148 -2.77 11.36 17.35
N SER A 149 -3.39 12.54 17.24
CA SER A 149 -4.69 12.68 16.54
C SER A 149 -4.65 12.16 15.10
N GLY A 150 -3.49 12.26 14.45
CA GLY A 150 -3.25 11.71 13.13
C GLY A 150 -3.35 10.19 13.06
N ASP A 151 -3.02 9.46 14.13
CA ASP A 151 -3.04 7.99 14.14
C ASP A 151 -4.46 7.44 13.97
N ILE A 152 -5.48 8.15 14.48
CA ILE A 152 -6.89 7.77 14.28
C ILE A 152 -7.28 7.87 12.81
N LEU A 153 -6.86 8.93 12.13
CA LEU A 153 -7.11 9.10 10.70
C LEU A 153 -6.39 8.03 9.88
N VAL A 154 -5.13 7.74 10.22
CA VAL A 154 -4.36 6.68 9.55
C VAL A 154 -5.00 5.31 9.78
N PHE A 155 -5.50 5.02 10.99
CA PHE A 155 -6.22 3.78 11.27
C PHE A 155 -7.52 3.65 10.46
N ALA A 156 -8.30 4.71 10.39
CA ALA A 156 -9.46 4.74 9.50
C ALA A 156 -9.06 4.49 8.04
N GLY A 157 -7.94 5.09 7.60
CA GLY A 157 -7.33 4.82 6.30
C GLY A 157 -6.95 3.35 6.11
N ALA A 158 -6.42 2.69 7.15
CA ALA A 158 -6.05 1.27 7.09
C ALA A 158 -7.24 0.35 6.79
N VAL A 159 -8.46 0.71 7.24
CA VAL A 159 -9.69 -0.01 6.88
C VAL A 159 -9.95 0.09 5.38
N PHE A 160 -9.81 1.28 4.79
CA PHE A 160 -9.97 1.47 3.34
C PHE A 160 -8.87 0.77 2.54
N TRP A 161 -7.63 0.73 3.05
CA TRP A 161 -6.56 -0.08 2.45
C TRP A 161 -6.90 -1.56 2.44
N ALA A 162 -7.44 -2.09 3.54
CA ALA A 162 -7.87 -3.48 3.61
C ALA A 162 -9.02 -3.78 2.63
N LEU A 163 -10.02 -2.90 2.52
CA LEU A 163 -11.09 -3.00 1.53
C LEU A 163 -10.54 -2.95 0.10
N HIS A 164 -9.59 -2.06 -0.17
CA HIS A 164 -8.93 -1.94 -1.47
C HIS A 164 -8.20 -3.23 -1.85
N ILE A 165 -7.40 -3.79 -0.95
CA ILE A 165 -6.68 -5.06 -1.14
C ILE A 165 -7.65 -6.19 -1.48
N GLN A 166 -8.75 -6.33 -0.73
CA GLN A 166 -9.76 -7.36 -0.96
C GLN A 166 -10.46 -7.18 -2.33
N LEU A 167 -10.85 -5.94 -2.65
CA LEU A 167 -11.54 -5.65 -3.90
C LEU A 167 -10.63 -5.87 -5.12
N ILE A 168 -9.38 -5.39 -5.07
CA ILE A 168 -8.38 -5.62 -6.11
C ILE A 168 -8.18 -7.11 -6.34
N SER A 169 -7.96 -7.90 -5.28
CA SER A 169 -7.76 -9.35 -5.40
C SER A 169 -8.94 -10.06 -6.06
N LYS A 170 -10.18 -9.60 -5.83
CA LYS A 170 -11.39 -10.13 -6.47
C LYS A 170 -11.49 -9.74 -7.95
N LEU A 171 -11.23 -8.49 -8.27
CA LEU A 171 -11.37 -7.95 -9.62
C LEU A 171 -10.26 -8.45 -10.56
N MET A 172 -9.03 -8.60 -10.06
CA MET A 172 -7.89 -9.05 -10.87
C MET A 172 -8.00 -10.49 -11.36
N LYS A 173 -8.89 -11.30 -10.79
CA LYS A 173 -9.20 -12.64 -11.31
C LYS A 173 -9.97 -12.59 -12.62
N LYS A 174 -10.65 -11.47 -12.91
CA LYS A 174 -11.59 -11.33 -14.05
C LYS A 174 -11.14 -10.31 -15.08
N TYR A 175 -10.41 -9.29 -14.67
CA TYR A 175 -10.15 -8.09 -15.49
C TYR A 175 -8.67 -7.78 -15.62
N ASP A 176 -8.36 -6.97 -16.63
CA ASP A 176 -7.00 -6.50 -16.88
C ASP A 176 -6.52 -5.55 -15.75
N ALA A 177 -5.37 -5.91 -15.18
CA ALA A 177 -4.76 -5.24 -14.06
C ALA A 177 -4.37 -3.78 -14.36
N LEU A 178 -3.76 -3.55 -15.52
CA LEU A 178 -3.23 -2.24 -15.89
C LEU A 178 -4.35 -1.23 -16.16
N THR A 179 -5.42 -1.68 -16.86
CA THR A 179 -6.59 -0.83 -17.11
C THR A 179 -7.28 -0.44 -15.80
N LEU A 180 -7.44 -1.40 -14.87
CA LEU A 180 -8.04 -1.11 -13.56
C LEU A 180 -7.17 -0.12 -12.77
N ALA A 181 -5.83 -0.35 -12.72
CA ALA A 181 -4.89 0.53 -12.06
C ALA A 181 -4.96 1.96 -12.61
N ALA A 182 -4.98 2.14 -13.93
CA ALA A 182 -5.06 3.47 -14.53
C ALA A 182 -6.36 4.20 -14.17
N VAL A 183 -7.51 3.52 -14.26
CA VAL A 183 -8.81 4.14 -13.96
C VAL A 183 -8.90 4.54 -12.49
N GLN A 184 -8.46 3.69 -11.56
CA GLN A 184 -8.48 4.03 -10.14
C GLN A 184 -7.55 5.21 -9.80
N PHE A 185 -6.37 5.30 -10.44
CA PHE A 185 -5.45 6.42 -10.19
C PHE A 185 -6.01 7.73 -10.74
N VAL A 186 -6.59 7.74 -11.94
CA VAL A 186 -7.28 8.92 -12.49
C VAL A 186 -8.42 9.33 -11.57
N SER A 187 -9.26 8.40 -11.13
CA SER A 187 -10.38 8.70 -10.23
C SER A 187 -9.90 9.29 -8.89
N CYS A 188 -8.88 8.68 -8.27
CA CYS A 188 -8.29 9.17 -7.04
C CYS A 188 -7.66 10.57 -7.23
N SER A 189 -6.94 10.77 -8.34
CA SER A 189 -6.34 12.07 -8.69
C SER A 189 -7.39 13.17 -8.83
N LEU A 190 -8.43 12.93 -9.63
CA LEU A 190 -9.50 13.91 -9.86
C LEU A 190 -10.20 14.29 -8.55
N LEU A 191 -10.58 13.32 -7.73
CA LEU A 191 -11.20 13.57 -6.43
C LEU A 191 -10.27 14.37 -5.51
N SER A 192 -9.00 14.00 -5.46
CA SER A 192 -8.00 14.71 -4.65
C SER A 192 -7.79 16.14 -5.13
N LEU A 193 -7.67 16.37 -6.45
CA LEU A 193 -7.50 17.72 -7.00
C LEU A 193 -8.73 18.59 -6.77
N ILE A 194 -9.94 18.05 -6.96
CA ILE A 194 -11.20 18.78 -6.65
C ILE A 194 -11.21 19.17 -5.17
N THR A 195 -10.90 18.24 -4.27
CA THR A 195 -10.87 18.53 -2.83
C THR A 195 -9.79 19.57 -2.52
N ALA A 196 -8.59 19.46 -3.12
CA ALA A 196 -7.52 20.44 -2.93
C ALA A 196 -7.94 21.85 -3.34
N LEU A 197 -8.58 22.01 -4.50
CA LEU A 197 -9.04 23.30 -5.00
C LEU A 197 -10.10 23.94 -4.11
N LEU A 198 -10.88 23.11 -3.37
CA LEU A 198 -11.94 23.58 -2.47
C LEU A 198 -11.43 23.88 -1.05
N THR A 199 -10.33 23.24 -0.61
CA THR A 199 -9.94 23.24 0.80
C THR A 199 -8.50 23.70 1.07
N GLU A 200 -7.64 23.77 0.04
CA GLU A 200 -6.22 24.08 0.20
C GLU A 200 -5.80 25.29 -0.65
N SER A 201 -4.76 25.98 -0.21
CA SER A 201 -4.10 27.01 -1.01
C SER A 201 -3.10 26.37 -1.99
N VAL A 202 -3.30 26.57 -3.29
CA VAL A 202 -2.42 26.02 -4.32
C VAL A 202 -1.28 27.01 -4.61
N SER A 203 -0.04 26.63 -4.36
CA SER A 203 1.15 27.44 -4.62
C SER A 203 2.08 26.73 -5.60
N VAL A 204 2.39 27.38 -6.71
CA VAL A 204 3.38 26.88 -7.70
C VAL A 204 4.77 26.73 -7.06
N GLN A 205 5.15 27.65 -6.18
CA GLN A 205 6.41 27.56 -5.44
C GLN A 205 6.40 26.34 -4.50
N GLY A 206 5.32 26.10 -3.76
CA GLY A 206 5.16 24.91 -2.91
C GLY A 206 5.28 23.62 -3.71
N ILE A 207 4.65 23.54 -4.89
CA ILE A 207 4.75 22.38 -5.79
C ILE A 207 6.21 22.15 -6.24
N ARG A 208 6.95 23.23 -6.59
CA ARG A 208 8.36 23.12 -6.97
C ARG A 208 9.24 22.63 -5.82
N MET A 209 9.01 23.11 -4.60
CA MET A 209 9.74 22.67 -3.41
C MET A 209 9.42 21.21 -3.04
N ALA A 210 8.19 20.76 -3.28
CA ALA A 210 7.77 19.39 -3.11
C ALA A 210 8.09 18.47 -4.30
N ALA A 211 8.81 18.91 -5.32
CA ALA A 211 9.00 18.19 -6.57
C ALA A 211 9.60 16.77 -6.37
N VAL A 212 10.63 16.63 -5.54
CA VAL A 212 11.26 15.32 -5.26
C VAL A 212 10.28 14.36 -4.56
N PRO A 213 9.62 14.74 -3.45
CA PRO A 213 8.54 13.95 -2.85
C PRO A 213 7.42 13.57 -3.83
N ILE A 214 6.99 14.53 -4.67
CA ILE A 214 5.92 14.31 -5.66
C ILE A 214 6.34 13.30 -6.72
N VAL A 215 7.56 13.43 -7.28
CA VAL A 215 8.07 12.50 -8.30
C VAL A 215 8.24 11.10 -7.72
N TYR A 216 8.81 10.97 -6.53
CA TYR A 216 8.90 9.70 -5.84
C TYR A 216 7.50 9.10 -5.60
N GLY A 217 6.59 9.90 -5.03
CA GLY A 217 5.21 9.49 -4.76
C GLY A 217 4.44 9.11 -6.01
N GLY A 218 4.59 9.86 -7.10
CA GLY A 218 3.85 9.66 -8.35
C GLY A 218 4.44 8.55 -9.23
N VAL A 219 5.72 8.65 -9.57
CA VAL A 219 6.34 7.72 -10.52
C VAL A 219 6.65 6.38 -9.85
N ILE A 220 7.32 6.41 -8.69
CA ILE A 220 7.83 5.21 -8.05
C ILE A 220 6.76 4.56 -7.18
N SER A 221 6.14 5.31 -6.27
CA SER A 221 5.16 4.76 -5.34
C SER A 221 3.82 4.44 -6.03
N VAL A 222 3.24 5.37 -6.80
CA VAL A 222 1.97 5.11 -7.50
C VAL A 222 2.21 4.37 -8.81
N GLY A 223 3.04 4.86 -9.70
CA GLY A 223 3.24 4.27 -11.02
C GLY A 223 3.80 2.84 -10.96
N ILE A 224 4.86 2.62 -10.20
CA ILE A 224 5.53 1.32 -10.11
C ILE A 224 4.92 0.45 -9.02
N ALA A 225 4.95 0.87 -7.75
CA ALA A 225 4.62 -0.03 -6.64
C ALA A 225 3.16 -0.49 -6.62
N TYR A 226 2.17 0.40 -6.83
CA TYR A 226 0.77 -0.05 -6.95
C TYR A 226 0.54 -0.96 -8.16
N THR A 227 1.27 -0.74 -9.26
CA THR A 227 1.18 -1.63 -10.42
C THR A 227 1.75 -3.01 -10.08
N LEU A 228 2.89 -3.06 -9.38
CA LEU A 228 3.47 -4.33 -8.88
C LEU A 228 2.49 -5.03 -7.94
N GLN A 229 1.88 -4.30 -7.00
CA GLN A 229 0.83 -4.82 -6.11
C GLN A 229 -0.30 -5.47 -6.91
N VAL A 230 -0.90 -4.73 -7.83
CA VAL A 230 -2.06 -5.19 -8.62
C VAL A 230 -1.70 -6.46 -9.42
N VAL A 231 -0.53 -6.49 -10.03
CA VAL A 231 -0.02 -7.66 -10.77
C VAL A 231 0.22 -8.85 -9.85
N ALA A 232 0.85 -8.64 -8.71
CA ALA A 232 1.17 -9.69 -7.75
C ALA A 232 -0.10 -10.26 -7.08
N GLN A 233 -1.04 -9.40 -6.68
CA GLN A 233 -2.30 -9.81 -6.05
C GLN A 233 -3.21 -10.65 -6.96
N LYS A 234 -3.00 -10.63 -8.27
CA LYS A 234 -3.67 -11.57 -9.18
C LYS A 234 -3.40 -13.04 -8.82
N LYS A 235 -2.24 -13.34 -8.24
CA LYS A 235 -1.77 -14.69 -7.91
C LYS A 235 -1.68 -14.95 -6.40
N ALA A 236 -1.55 -13.94 -5.57
CA ALA A 236 -1.43 -14.06 -4.13
C ALA A 236 -2.79 -14.12 -3.44
N HIS A 237 -2.85 -14.83 -2.29
CA HIS A 237 -3.98 -14.71 -1.38
C HIS A 237 -3.96 -13.33 -0.71
N PRO A 238 -5.12 -12.63 -0.55
CA PRO A 238 -5.14 -11.26 0.00
C PRO A 238 -4.46 -11.11 1.35
N ALA A 239 -4.71 -12.04 2.29
CA ALA A 239 -4.10 -11.99 3.62
C ALA A 239 -2.57 -12.18 3.57
N HIS A 240 -2.07 -13.08 2.71
CA HIS A 240 -0.62 -13.26 2.52
C HIS A 240 0.02 -12.00 1.90
N ALA A 241 -0.63 -11.42 0.88
CA ALA A 241 -0.17 -10.17 0.29
C ALA A 241 -0.12 -9.04 1.32
N ALA A 242 -1.15 -8.93 2.18
CA ALA A 242 -1.19 -7.94 3.26
C ALA A 242 -0.01 -8.10 4.24
N ILE A 243 0.34 -9.35 4.62
CA ILE A 243 1.47 -9.60 5.53
C ILE A 243 2.80 -9.19 4.89
N ILE A 244 3.04 -9.51 3.61
CA ILE A 244 4.28 -9.08 2.95
C ILE A 244 4.32 -7.56 2.80
N MET A 245 3.21 -6.95 2.39
CA MET A 245 3.16 -5.50 2.20
C MET A 245 3.30 -4.73 3.51
N SER A 246 2.86 -5.27 4.67
CA SER A 246 3.04 -4.63 5.97
C SER A 246 4.52 -4.45 6.37
N LEU A 247 5.46 -5.13 5.69
CA LEU A 247 6.90 -4.85 5.83
C LEU A 247 7.26 -3.40 5.41
N GLU A 248 6.35 -2.66 4.81
CA GLU A 248 6.52 -1.23 4.57
C GLU A 248 6.88 -0.47 5.87
N ALA A 249 6.38 -0.91 7.03
CA ALA A 249 6.73 -0.33 8.32
C ALA A 249 8.23 -0.53 8.66
N VAL A 250 8.80 -1.67 8.32
CA VAL A 250 10.25 -1.94 8.47
C VAL A 250 11.07 -1.04 7.54
N PHE A 251 10.64 -0.91 6.28
CA PHE A 251 11.32 -0.04 5.33
C PHE A 251 11.11 1.45 5.65
N ALA A 252 9.99 1.84 6.28
CA ALA A 252 9.80 3.20 6.79
C ALA A 252 10.77 3.51 7.94
N LEU A 253 11.02 2.55 8.84
CA LEU A 253 12.04 2.67 9.88
C LEU A 253 13.45 2.84 9.27
N ILE A 254 13.80 2.00 8.29
CA ILE A 254 15.08 2.07 7.58
C ILE A 254 15.22 3.42 6.87
N GLY A 255 14.16 3.85 6.18
CA GLY A 255 14.13 5.16 5.50
C GLY A 255 14.26 6.34 6.47
N GLY A 256 13.59 6.28 7.61
CA GLY A 256 13.71 7.26 8.69
C GLY A 256 15.14 7.35 9.23
N TRP A 257 15.77 6.20 9.46
CA TRP A 257 17.17 6.14 9.89
C TRP A 257 18.13 6.76 8.86
N ILE A 258 18.04 6.34 7.60
CA ILE A 258 18.98 6.78 6.54
C ILE A 258 18.75 8.23 6.14
N LEU A 259 17.48 8.68 6.00
CA LEU A 259 17.13 9.96 5.40
C LEU A 259 16.80 11.05 6.41
N LEU A 260 16.35 10.66 7.61
CA LEU A 260 15.91 11.59 8.66
C LEU A 260 16.80 11.51 9.91
N ALA A 261 17.87 10.69 9.89
CA ALA A 261 18.76 10.44 11.04
C ALA A 261 18.02 9.98 12.31
N GLU A 262 16.89 9.26 12.15
CA GLU A 262 16.13 8.71 13.26
C GLU A 262 16.91 7.58 13.95
N PRO A 263 16.90 7.46 15.29
CA PRO A 263 17.69 6.45 15.99
C PRO A 263 17.16 5.03 15.73
N VAL A 264 18.05 4.09 15.42
CA VAL A 264 17.72 2.67 15.40
C VAL A 264 17.82 2.11 16.82
N THR A 265 16.74 1.52 17.30
CA THR A 265 16.69 0.91 18.64
C THR A 265 16.68 -0.61 18.56
N LEU A 266 17.15 -1.27 19.62
CA LEU A 266 17.08 -2.74 19.73
C LEU A 266 15.62 -3.22 19.62
N GLN A 267 14.68 -2.46 20.17
CA GLN A 267 13.26 -2.74 20.10
C GLN A 267 12.72 -2.69 18.67
N GLY A 268 13.10 -1.65 17.90
CA GLY A 268 12.76 -1.54 16.48
C GLY A 268 13.35 -2.69 15.65
N THR A 269 14.59 -3.07 15.92
CA THR A 269 15.23 -4.22 15.25
C THR A 269 14.49 -5.53 15.56
N ALA A 270 14.13 -5.77 16.83
CA ALA A 270 13.33 -6.94 17.22
C ALA A 270 11.95 -6.96 16.53
N GLY A 271 11.30 -5.80 16.43
CA GLY A 271 10.05 -5.65 15.68
C GLY A 271 10.19 -6.04 14.21
N GLY A 272 11.25 -5.57 13.54
CA GLY A 272 11.57 -5.93 12.16
C GLY A 272 11.77 -7.44 11.97
N VAL A 273 12.49 -8.10 12.88
CA VAL A 273 12.70 -9.55 12.85
C VAL A 273 11.38 -10.32 13.00
N LEU A 274 10.48 -9.87 13.91
CA LEU A 274 9.16 -10.47 14.05
C LEU A 274 8.31 -10.34 12.78
N MET A 275 8.37 -9.20 12.11
CA MET A 275 7.64 -9.00 10.84
C MET A 275 8.20 -9.87 9.71
N LEU A 276 9.51 -10.05 9.61
CA LEU A 276 10.11 -10.99 8.66
C LEU A 276 9.70 -12.43 8.96
N THR A 277 9.65 -12.82 10.24
CA THR A 277 9.14 -14.13 10.67
C THR A 277 7.67 -14.31 10.27
N ALA A 278 6.85 -13.27 10.43
CA ALA A 278 5.45 -13.26 10.01
C ALA A 278 5.29 -13.54 8.50
N MET A 279 6.12 -12.92 7.67
CA MET A 279 6.13 -13.14 6.22
C MET A 279 6.43 -14.61 5.90
N ILE A 280 7.46 -15.19 6.52
CA ILE A 280 7.87 -16.60 6.29
C ILE A 280 6.74 -17.55 6.72
N LEU A 281 6.14 -17.34 7.89
CA LEU A 281 5.02 -18.16 8.38
C LEU A 281 3.83 -18.12 7.41
N SER A 282 3.45 -16.95 6.94
CA SER A 282 2.35 -16.79 6.00
C SER A 282 2.64 -17.45 4.63
N ALA A 283 3.87 -17.38 4.15
CA ALA A 283 4.28 -18.03 2.90
C ALA A 283 4.14 -19.56 2.98
N THR A 284 4.51 -20.17 4.12
CA THR A 284 4.34 -21.62 4.34
C THR A 284 2.87 -22.03 4.41
N GLY A 285 1.99 -21.18 4.97
CA GLY A 285 0.55 -21.40 5.00
C GLY A 285 -0.06 -21.42 3.60
N GLN A 286 0.28 -20.45 2.77
CA GLN A 286 -0.22 -20.35 1.41
C GLN A 286 0.23 -21.54 0.52
N ALA A 287 1.45 -22.03 0.71
CA ALA A 287 1.95 -23.20 -0.01
C ALA A 287 1.16 -24.47 0.31
N ARG A 288 0.77 -24.67 1.58
CA ARG A 288 -0.01 -25.84 2.05
C ARG A 288 -1.46 -25.84 1.54
N GLU A 289 -2.15 -24.69 1.58
CA GLU A 289 -3.53 -24.59 1.08
C GLU A 289 -3.65 -24.99 -0.40
N LYS A 290 -2.65 -24.65 -1.22
CA LYS A 290 -2.63 -25.00 -2.65
C LYS A 290 -2.25 -26.46 -2.91
N GLY A 291 -1.54 -27.11 -2.02
CA GLY A 291 -1.23 -28.53 -2.09
C GLY A 291 -2.44 -29.42 -1.75
N SER A 292 -3.34 -28.94 -0.88
CA SER A 292 -4.53 -29.70 -0.47
C SER A 292 -5.73 -29.61 -1.41
N THR A 293 -5.77 -28.58 -2.27
CA THR A 293 -6.83 -28.40 -3.31
C THR A 293 -6.49 -29.02 -4.65
N GLY A 294 -5.34 -29.65 -4.78
CA GLY A 294 -4.84 -30.31 -5.99
C GLY A 294 -4.90 -31.84 -5.98
N LEU A 295 -5.73 -32.45 -5.09
CA LEU A 295 -6.09 -33.88 -5.07
C LEU A 295 -7.51 -34.08 -5.58
#